data_a6f803ba13b20d54fee65b51e7512b87
#
_entry.id   a6f803ba13b20d54fee65b51e7512b87
#
_cell.length_a   1.000
_cell.length_b   1.000
_cell.length_c   1.000
_cell.angle_alpha   90.00
_cell.angle_beta   90.00
_cell.angle_gamma   90.00
#
_symmetry.space_group_name_H-M   'P 1'
#
loop_
_entity.id
_entity.type
_entity.pdbx_description
1 polymer ?
#
loop_
_entity_poly.entity_id
_entity_poly.type
_entity_poly.pdbx_seq_one_letter_code
_entity_poly.pdbx_strand_id
1 'polypeptide(L)'
;MKTSDIKGIIPPVITPMNNDDEQTVNHEALRQQVERLLAGGVHGIFPLGTNGEAYALSFKEKEEILAAVIDQVKGRVPVYAGTGCITTAETIRMSKRAEEMGADALSIITPSFAMASQKELYDHYVAVAKQVNIPIILYNIPPRTGNKLLPETVQALCRDVDVIVGAKDSSGDIENLKAYIRLTRELDKDVAILAGNDGAILTCLKEGGAGGIAGRANIWPETVAKIYDCFKAGDLEGAQAAQDAIAILQQTFKYGNPNTIIKTAVALQGHNVGKCRAPFNYVPEEGLEAIKKVLAENAAKGLN
;
A
#
# COMPACT_ATOMS: atom_id res chain seq x y z
N MET A 1 14.11 5.24 11.41
CA MET A 1 12.70 5.62 11.62
C MET A 1 12.17 4.96 12.89
N LYS A 2 11.37 5.65 13.71
CA LYS A 2 10.71 5.07 14.90
C LYS A 2 9.35 4.51 14.52
N THR A 3 8.81 3.58 15.31
CA THR A 3 7.45 3.04 15.09
C THR A 3 6.39 4.15 15.09
N SER A 4 6.52 5.15 15.95
CA SER A 4 5.62 6.30 16.03
C SER A 4 5.56 7.18 14.77
N ASP A 5 6.54 7.01 13.85
CA ASP A 5 6.59 7.72 12.57
C ASP A 5 5.78 6.98 11.48
N ILE A 6 5.44 5.71 11.73
CA ILE A 6 4.63 4.87 10.83
C ILE A 6 3.16 5.17 11.07
N LYS A 7 2.60 6.14 10.32
CA LYS A 7 1.23 6.64 10.54
C LYS A 7 0.69 7.36 9.33
N GLY A 8 -0.61 7.62 9.36
CA GLY A 8 -1.29 8.43 8.35
C GLY A 8 -1.62 7.66 7.08
N ILE A 9 -1.68 8.36 5.98
CA ILE A 9 -2.02 7.82 4.67
C ILE A 9 -0.76 7.59 3.86
N ILE A 10 -0.56 6.33 3.45
CA ILE A 10 0.63 5.86 2.72
C ILE A 10 0.15 5.23 1.41
N PRO A 11 0.14 5.97 0.29
CA PRO A 11 -0.25 5.40 -1.00
C PRO A 11 0.68 4.29 -1.47
N PRO A 12 0.15 3.11 -1.86
CA PRO A 12 0.89 2.15 -2.64
C PRO A 12 0.96 2.68 -4.07
N VAL A 13 2.04 3.44 -4.37
CA VAL A 13 2.17 4.16 -5.64
C VAL A 13 2.08 3.21 -6.83
N ILE A 14 1.26 3.58 -7.81
CA ILE A 14 1.18 2.85 -9.09
C ILE A 14 2.50 2.98 -9.84
N THR A 15 2.85 1.97 -10.63
CA THR A 15 4.01 2.01 -11.53
C THR A 15 3.54 2.40 -12.93
N PRO A 16 3.78 3.62 -13.42
CA PRO A 16 3.45 4.01 -14.78
C PRO A 16 4.22 3.19 -15.81
N MET A 17 3.55 2.85 -16.91
CA MET A 17 4.13 2.10 -18.01
C MET A 17 4.05 2.93 -19.30
N ASN A 18 5.03 2.75 -20.19
CA ASN A 18 4.98 3.27 -21.53
C ASN A 18 3.95 2.49 -22.39
N ASN A 19 3.48 3.11 -23.47
CA ASN A 19 2.60 2.46 -24.44
C ASN A 19 3.42 1.77 -25.56
N ASP A 20 4.50 1.10 -25.19
CA ASP A 20 5.29 0.25 -26.05
C ASP A 20 4.86 -1.23 -25.93
N ASP A 21 5.34 -2.09 -26.82
CA ASP A 21 4.97 -3.51 -26.85
C ASP A 21 5.42 -4.25 -25.58
N GLU A 22 6.52 -3.83 -24.97
CA GLU A 22 7.08 -4.42 -23.75
C GLU A 22 6.47 -3.83 -22.47
N GLN A 23 5.71 -2.75 -22.59
CA GLN A 23 5.18 -1.98 -21.46
C GLN A 23 6.27 -1.64 -20.44
N THR A 24 7.35 -1.01 -20.95
CA THR A 24 8.48 -0.60 -20.12
C THR A 24 8.06 0.42 -19.07
N VAL A 25 8.81 0.51 -17.96
CA VAL A 25 8.50 1.46 -16.88
C VAL A 25 8.72 2.89 -17.33
N ASN A 26 7.72 3.76 -17.14
CA ASN A 26 7.81 5.19 -17.40
C ASN A 26 8.28 5.92 -16.14
N HIS A 27 9.60 6.08 -16.00
CA HIS A 27 10.21 6.70 -14.81
C HIS A 27 9.85 8.18 -14.64
N GLU A 28 9.66 8.91 -15.74
CA GLU A 28 9.25 10.33 -15.69
C GLU A 28 7.83 10.46 -15.11
N ALA A 29 6.89 9.68 -15.63
CA ALA A 29 5.53 9.67 -15.12
C ALA A 29 5.47 9.14 -13.68
N LEU A 30 6.36 8.22 -13.27
CA LEU A 30 6.48 7.76 -11.87
C LEU A 30 6.88 8.92 -10.95
N ARG A 31 7.88 9.72 -11.32
CA ARG A 31 8.30 10.90 -10.57
C ARG A 31 7.17 11.94 -10.46
N GLN A 32 6.46 12.20 -11.55
CA GLN A 32 5.29 13.08 -11.54
C GLN A 32 4.17 12.56 -10.63
N GLN A 33 3.90 11.25 -10.63
CA GLN A 33 2.94 10.64 -9.74
C GLN A 33 3.36 10.80 -8.27
N VAL A 34 4.63 10.59 -7.94
CA VAL A 34 5.16 10.81 -6.59
C VAL A 34 4.95 12.28 -6.15
N GLU A 35 5.28 13.26 -7.01
CA GLU A 35 5.06 14.68 -6.70
C GLU A 35 3.59 14.98 -6.45
N ARG A 36 2.68 14.43 -7.26
CA ARG A 36 1.24 14.64 -7.07
C ARG A 36 0.76 14.09 -5.73
N LEU A 37 1.26 12.92 -5.33
CA LEU A 37 0.93 12.34 -4.03
C LEU A 37 1.44 13.22 -2.88
N LEU A 38 2.68 13.69 -2.97
CA LEU A 38 3.28 14.56 -1.95
C LEU A 38 2.56 15.91 -1.86
N ALA A 39 2.18 16.50 -3.00
CA ALA A 39 1.39 17.74 -3.04
C ALA A 39 0.00 17.56 -2.41
N GLY A 40 -0.58 16.35 -2.49
CA GLY A 40 -1.84 16.02 -1.83
C GLY A 40 -1.72 15.73 -0.32
N GLY A 41 -0.54 15.92 0.29
CA GLY A 41 -0.35 15.85 1.73
C GLY A 41 -0.29 14.43 2.30
N VAL A 42 0.10 13.43 1.51
CA VAL A 42 0.25 12.06 2.01
C VAL A 42 1.41 11.93 2.99
N HIS A 43 1.34 10.96 3.89
CA HIS A 43 2.25 10.80 5.03
C HIS A 43 3.42 9.84 4.79
N GLY A 44 3.45 9.20 3.62
CA GLY A 44 4.50 8.29 3.19
C GLY A 44 4.26 7.83 1.76
N ILE A 45 5.22 7.16 1.15
CA ILE A 45 5.10 6.58 -0.20
C ILE A 45 5.49 5.10 -0.14
N PHE A 46 4.66 4.25 -0.73
CA PHE A 46 4.90 2.80 -0.77
C PHE A 46 5.06 2.29 -2.21
N PRO A 47 6.28 2.32 -2.79
CA PRO A 47 6.58 1.69 -4.07
C PRO A 47 6.61 0.17 -3.95
N LEU A 48 6.44 -0.51 -5.08
CA LEU A 48 6.54 -1.96 -5.21
C LEU A 48 5.49 -2.73 -4.37
N GLY A 49 4.37 -2.09 -4.05
CA GLY A 49 3.19 -2.76 -3.51
C GLY A 49 2.38 -3.45 -4.61
N THR A 50 1.23 -4.00 -4.24
CA THR A 50 0.30 -4.66 -5.19
C THR A 50 -0.19 -3.69 -6.27
N ASN A 51 -0.53 -2.45 -5.91
CA ASN A 51 -0.92 -1.42 -6.88
C ASN A 51 0.24 -0.99 -7.78
N GLY A 52 1.47 -1.08 -7.28
CA GLY A 52 2.70 -0.86 -8.06
C GLY A 52 3.10 -2.04 -8.94
N GLU A 53 2.24 -3.07 -9.05
CA GLU A 53 2.44 -4.23 -9.93
C GLU A 53 3.74 -5.01 -9.68
N ALA A 54 4.23 -5.03 -8.41
CA ALA A 54 5.49 -5.69 -8.06
C ALA A 54 5.59 -7.17 -8.50
N TYR A 55 4.44 -7.83 -8.62
CA TYR A 55 4.34 -9.22 -9.11
C TYR A 55 4.66 -9.37 -10.61
N ALA A 56 4.61 -8.29 -11.39
CA ALA A 56 4.83 -8.27 -12.85
C ALA A 56 6.15 -7.58 -13.23
N LEU A 57 7.00 -7.24 -12.26
CA LEU A 57 8.26 -6.54 -12.46
C LEU A 57 9.46 -7.47 -12.24
N SER A 58 10.46 -7.34 -13.10
CA SER A 58 11.76 -7.98 -12.88
C SER A 58 12.49 -7.36 -11.67
N PHE A 59 13.49 -8.06 -11.15
CA PHE A 59 14.29 -7.56 -10.04
C PHE A 59 14.96 -6.22 -10.37
N LYS A 60 15.50 -6.09 -11.58
CA LYS A 60 16.13 -4.86 -12.06
C LYS A 60 15.14 -3.68 -12.10
N GLU A 61 13.95 -3.89 -12.65
CA GLU A 61 12.90 -2.85 -12.66
C GLU A 61 12.50 -2.42 -11.25
N LYS A 62 12.43 -3.37 -10.30
CA LYS A 62 12.15 -3.05 -8.89
C LYS A 62 13.22 -2.14 -8.29
N GLU A 63 14.50 -2.41 -8.57
CA GLU A 63 15.60 -1.54 -8.14
C GLU A 63 15.50 -0.15 -8.76
N GLU A 64 15.27 -0.06 -10.06
CA GLU A 64 15.17 1.20 -10.80
C GLU A 64 13.98 2.05 -10.30
N ILE A 65 12.82 1.42 -10.07
CA ILE A 65 11.63 2.08 -9.51
C ILE A 65 11.92 2.61 -8.09
N LEU A 66 12.51 1.78 -7.23
CA LEU A 66 12.81 2.16 -5.86
C LEU A 66 13.80 3.33 -5.82
N ALA A 67 14.86 3.29 -6.63
CA ALA A 67 15.82 4.38 -6.77
C ALA A 67 15.14 5.69 -7.22
N ALA A 68 14.27 5.61 -8.23
CA ALA A 68 13.55 6.77 -8.75
C ALA A 68 12.61 7.38 -7.69
N VAL A 69 11.92 6.55 -6.90
CA VAL A 69 11.02 7.01 -5.83
C VAL A 69 11.80 7.65 -4.68
N ILE A 70 12.86 6.99 -4.19
CA ILE A 70 13.69 7.53 -3.09
C ILE A 70 14.31 8.88 -3.50
N ASP A 71 14.90 8.94 -4.70
CA ASP A 71 15.46 10.19 -5.24
C ASP A 71 14.40 11.29 -5.39
N GLN A 72 13.17 10.94 -5.81
CA GLN A 72 12.10 11.92 -5.98
C GLN A 72 11.52 12.38 -4.64
N VAL A 73 11.34 11.49 -3.68
CA VAL A 73 10.82 11.83 -2.35
C VAL A 73 11.79 12.72 -1.56
N LYS A 74 13.08 12.51 -1.68
CA LYS A 74 14.14 13.35 -1.05
C LYS A 74 13.93 13.55 0.45
N GLY A 75 13.48 12.52 1.17
CA GLY A 75 13.27 12.58 2.62
C GLY A 75 12.10 13.45 3.09
N ARG A 76 11.21 13.92 2.19
CA ARG A 76 10.01 14.71 2.56
C ARG A 76 9.01 13.90 3.37
N VAL A 77 8.89 12.63 3.07
CA VAL A 77 8.09 11.64 3.80
C VAL A 77 8.81 10.29 3.79
N PRO A 78 8.47 9.34 4.68
CA PRO A 78 9.07 8.01 4.67
C PRO A 78 8.74 7.23 3.39
N VAL A 79 9.71 6.41 2.91
CA VAL A 79 9.54 5.47 1.80
C VAL A 79 9.49 4.04 2.33
N TYR A 80 8.37 3.36 2.09
CA TYR A 80 8.09 1.98 2.49
C TYR A 80 8.31 1.04 1.30
N ALA A 81 9.43 0.34 1.21
CA ALA A 81 9.71 -0.51 0.07
C ALA A 81 8.97 -1.86 0.13
N GLY A 82 8.25 -2.21 -0.92
CA GLY A 82 7.67 -3.55 -1.09
C GLY A 82 8.75 -4.55 -1.50
N THR A 83 9.12 -5.46 -0.60
CA THR A 83 10.24 -6.39 -0.83
C THR A 83 9.86 -7.86 -0.78
N GLY A 84 8.59 -8.18 -0.46
CA GLY A 84 8.12 -9.55 -0.41
C GLY A 84 8.19 -10.24 -1.78
N CYS A 85 8.75 -11.44 -1.77
CA CYS A 85 8.88 -12.34 -2.90
C CYS A 85 8.30 -13.72 -2.53
N ILE A 86 8.26 -14.67 -3.49
CA ILE A 86 7.75 -16.02 -3.22
C ILE A 86 8.67 -16.78 -2.28
N THR A 87 10.00 -16.65 -2.44
CA THR A 87 10.97 -17.36 -1.60
C THR A 87 11.58 -16.44 -0.53
N THR A 88 11.96 -17.05 0.61
CA THR A 88 12.66 -16.34 1.68
C THR A 88 13.99 -15.74 1.19
N ALA A 89 14.73 -16.48 0.37
CA ALA A 89 16.03 -16.02 -0.16
C ALA A 89 15.89 -14.77 -1.04
N GLU A 90 14.88 -14.74 -1.93
CA GLU A 90 14.62 -13.56 -2.76
C GLU A 90 14.11 -12.38 -1.95
N THR A 91 13.25 -12.62 -0.95
CA THR A 91 12.77 -11.60 -0.02
C THR A 91 13.94 -10.97 0.75
N ILE A 92 14.88 -11.79 1.25
CA ILE A 92 16.10 -11.31 1.91
C ILE A 92 16.92 -10.44 0.94
N ARG A 93 17.17 -10.93 -0.28
CA ARG A 93 17.95 -10.19 -1.28
C ARG A 93 17.34 -8.83 -1.58
N MET A 94 16.02 -8.78 -1.83
CA MET A 94 15.33 -7.54 -2.15
C MET A 94 15.29 -6.60 -0.94
N SER A 95 15.11 -7.14 0.27
CA SER A 95 15.05 -6.35 1.51
C SER A 95 16.40 -5.70 1.84
N LYS A 96 17.51 -6.44 1.73
CA LYS A 96 18.85 -5.88 1.89
C LYS A 96 19.12 -4.80 0.85
N ARG A 97 18.73 -5.06 -0.39
CA ARG A 97 18.94 -4.08 -1.45
C ARG A 97 18.13 -2.80 -1.22
N ALA A 98 16.89 -2.92 -0.74
CA ALA A 98 16.08 -1.75 -0.40
C ALA A 98 16.68 -0.93 0.77
N GLU A 99 17.20 -1.60 1.80
CA GLU A 99 17.92 -0.94 2.91
C GLU A 99 19.17 -0.21 2.41
N GLU A 100 20.00 -0.86 1.59
CA GLU A 100 21.19 -0.25 0.98
C GLU A 100 20.87 0.98 0.12
N MET A 101 19.71 0.99 -0.53
CA MET A 101 19.26 2.11 -1.35
C MET A 101 18.67 3.26 -0.54
N GLY A 102 18.45 3.08 0.77
CA GLY A 102 17.95 4.11 1.66
C GLY A 102 16.43 4.14 1.85
N ALA A 103 15.74 3.00 1.69
CA ALA A 103 14.36 2.89 2.13
C ALA A 103 14.24 3.07 3.65
N ASP A 104 13.19 3.72 4.13
CA ASP A 104 12.97 3.99 5.55
C ASP A 104 12.37 2.80 6.29
N ALA A 105 11.57 1.98 5.59
CA ALA A 105 10.95 0.76 6.10
C ALA A 105 10.68 -0.23 4.97
N LEU A 106 10.45 -1.48 5.35
CA LEU A 106 10.04 -2.55 4.44
C LEU A 106 8.57 -2.90 4.67
N SER A 107 7.82 -3.14 3.59
CA SER A 107 6.50 -3.76 3.65
C SER A 107 6.57 -5.10 2.95
N ILE A 108 6.46 -6.19 3.72
CA ILE A 108 6.72 -7.54 3.24
C ILE A 108 5.42 -8.32 3.18
N ILE A 109 4.94 -8.54 1.95
CA ILE A 109 3.76 -9.37 1.67
C ILE A 109 4.07 -10.85 1.97
N THR A 110 3.08 -11.60 2.44
CA THR A 110 3.21 -13.06 2.59
C THR A 110 3.58 -13.70 1.25
N PRO A 111 4.40 -14.78 1.25
CA PRO A 111 4.61 -15.58 0.06
C PRO A 111 3.29 -15.93 -0.64
N SER A 112 3.33 -16.05 -1.96
CA SER A 112 2.14 -16.35 -2.76
C SER A 112 2.26 -17.68 -3.49
N PHE A 113 1.17 -18.14 -4.07
CA PHE A 113 1.04 -19.35 -4.89
C PHE A 113 0.96 -20.64 -4.07
N ALA A 114 1.99 -20.99 -3.28
CA ALA A 114 1.95 -22.16 -2.40
C ALA A 114 1.41 -21.81 -1.01
N MET A 115 0.61 -22.70 -0.44
CA MET A 115 0.08 -22.52 0.92
C MET A 115 1.15 -22.81 1.96
N ALA A 116 1.37 -21.86 2.87
CA ALA A 116 2.30 -22.00 3.98
C ALA A 116 1.55 -22.09 5.31
N SER A 117 2.06 -22.89 6.22
CA SER A 117 1.61 -22.93 7.61
C SER A 117 2.00 -21.66 8.36
N GLN A 118 1.34 -21.36 9.50
CA GLN A 118 1.70 -20.21 10.34
C GLN A 118 3.15 -20.29 10.83
N LYS A 119 3.64 -21.51 11.08
CA LYS A 119 5.05 -21.71 11.45
C LYS A 119 6.01 -21.33 10.33
N GLU A 120 5.72 -21.72 9.10
CA GLU A 120 6.54 -21.38 7.94
C GLU A 120 6.52 -19.87 7.65
N LEU A 121 5.35 -19.22 7.80
CA LEU A 121 5.23 -17.77 7.71
C LEU A 121 6.04 -17.08 8.81
N TYR A 122 5.94 -17.55 10.06
CA TYR A 122 6.74 -17.02 11.16
C TYR A 122 8.24 -17.15 10.88
N ASP A 123 8.70 -18.36 10.53
CA ASP A 123 10.12 -18.63 10.24
C ASP A 123 10.63 -17.77 9.06
N HIS A 124 9.80 -17.58 8.02
CA HIS A 124 10.10 -16.71 6.88
C HIS A 124 10.40 -15.27 7.32
N TYR A 125 9.51 -14.66 8.10
CA TYR A 125 9.69 -13.28 8.56
C TYR A 125 10.86 -13.14 9.52
N VAL A 126 11.06 -14.09 10.42
CA VAL A 126 12.23 -14.12 11.32
C VAL A 126 13.53 -14.22 10.52
N ALA A 127 13.58 -15.06 9.48
CA ALA A 127 14.77 -15.18 8.64
C ALA A 127 15.09 -13.89 7.89
N VAL A 128 14.08 -13.19 7.36
CA VAL A 128 14.26 -11.88 6.71
C VAL A 128 14.71 -10.83 7.71
N ALA A 129 14.05 -10.74 8.85
CA ALA A 129 14.34 -9.74 9.89
C ALA A 129 15.78 -9.82 10.45
N LYS A 130 16.37 -11.02 10.47
CA LYS A 130 17.79 -11.20 10.87
C LYS A 130 18.79 -10.59 9.89
N GLN A 131 18.37 -10.17 8.72
CA GLN A 131 19.26 -9.72 7.64
C GLN A 131 19.17 -8.22 7.33
N VAL A 132 18.27 -7.50 8.04
CA VAL A 132 18.04 -6.06 7.86
C VAL A 132 17.92 -5.36 9.22
N ASN A 133 18.14 -4.06 9.24
CA ASN A 133 18.09 -3.25 10.47
C ASN A 133 16.97 -2.20 10.44
N ILE A 134 16.33 -2.00 9.31
CA ILE A 134 15.21 -1.04 9.16
C ILE A 134 13.89 -1.70 9.52
N PRO A 135 12.87 -0.91 9.93
CA PRO A 135 11.56 -1.40 10.32
C PRO A 135 10.87 -2.26 9.26
N ILE A 136 10.21 -3.33 9.69
CA ILE A 136 9.39 -4.22 8.85
C ILE A 136 7.93 -4.07 9.22
N ILE A 137 7.08 -3.89 8.21
CA ILE A 137 5.63 -3.98 8.28
C ILE A 137 5.20 -5.26 7.58
N LEU A 138 4.57 -6.16 8.32
CA LEU A 138 3.98 -7.39 7.78
C LEU A 138 2.83 -7.01 6.84
N TYR A 139 2.70 -7.68 5.69
CA TYR A 139 1.61 -7.39 4.78
C TYR A 139 0.74 -8.62 4.51
N ASN A 140 -0.48 -8.58 5.04
CA ASN A 140 -1.50 -9.62 4.92
C ASN A 140 -2.51 -9.27 3.82
N ILE A 141 -2.60 -10.10 2.78
CA ILE A 141 -3.60 -9.99 1.69
C ILE A 141 -4.00 -11.38 1.15
N PRO A 142 -4.71 -12.19 1.94
CA PRO A 142 -5.04 -13.58 1.58
C PRO A 142 -5.73 -13.75 0.22
N PRO A 143 -6.64 -12.83 -0.21
CA PRO A 143 -7.27 -12.97 -1.52
C PRO A 143 -6.30 -12.93 -2.72
N ARG A 144 -5.06 -12.48 -2.51
CA ARG A 144 -4.03 -12.40 -3.55
C ARG A 144 -2.94 -13.44 -3.38
N THR A 145 -2.54 -13.72 -2.14
CA THR A 145 -1.42 -14.62 -1.86
C THR A 145 -1.84 -16.05 -1.58
N GLY A 146 -3.09 -16.27 -1.16
CA GLY A 146 -3.55 -17.54 -0.59
C GLY A 146 -3.16 -17.75 0.88
N ASN A 147 -2.21 -16.96 1.39
CA ASN A 147 -1.66 -17.10 2.74
C ASN A 147 -2.17 -15.99 3.67
N LYS A 148 -2.88 -16.39 4.74
CA LYS A 148 -3.36 -15.48 5.79
C LYS A 148 -2.39 -15.50 6.97
N LEU A 149 -1.99 -14.31 7.44
CA LEU A 149 -1.36 -14.15 8.75
C LEU A 149 -2.46 -14.09 9.82
N LEU A 150 -2.44 -15.04 10.75
CA LEU A 150 -3.36 -15.02 11.87
C LEU A 150 -2.96 -13.94 12.87
N PRO A 151 -3.91 -13.36 13.63
CA PRO A 151 -3.61 -12.32 14.62
C PRO A 151 -2.56 -12.72 15.65
N GLU A 152 -2.58 -13.98 16.11
CA GLU A 152 -1.62 -14.53 17.04
C GLU A 152 -0.20 -14.63 16.43
N THR A 153 -0.11 -14.92 15.13
CA THR A 153 1.18 -14.94 14.42
C THR A 153 1.75 -13.55 14.29
N VAL A 154 0.91 -12.54 13.99
CA VAL A 154 1.33 -11.13 13.96
C VAL A 154 1.79 -10.68 15.33
N GLN A 155 1.02 -10.97 16.40
CA GLN A 155 1.39 -10.65 17.76
C GLN A 155 2.75 -11.27 18.13
N ALA A 156 2.93 -12.58 17.86
CA ALA A 156 4.18 -13.29 18.17
C ALA A 156 5.38 -12.67 17.40
N LEU A 157 5.25 -12.40 16.11
CA LEU A 157 6.29 -11.75 15.32
C LEU A 157 6.65 -10.35 15.85
N CYS A 158 5.66 -9.53 16.18
CA CYS A 158 5.90 -8.21 16.78
C CYS A 158 6.54 -8.29 18.15
N ARG A 159 6.19 -9.29 18.98
CA ARG A 159 6.77 -9.50 20.30
C ARG A 159 8.23 -9.97 20.22
N ASP A 160 8.49 -10.98 19.37
CA ASP A 160 9.74 -11.73 19.39
C ASP A 160 10.85 -11.11 18.50
N VAL A 161 10.48 -10.15 17.61
CA VAL A 161 11.40 -9.58 16.62
C VAL A 161 11.33 -8.06 16.64
N ASP A 162 12.43 -7.43 17.08
CA ASP A 162 12.46 -5.98 17.34
C ASP A 162 12.17 -5.12 16.10
N VAL A 163 12.69 -5.49 14.94
CA VAL A 163 12.51 -4.74 13.70
C VAL A 163 11.12 -4.93 13.07
N ILE A 164 10.33 -5.92 13.52
CA ILE A 164 8.93 -6.06 13.10
C ILE A 164 8.08 -5.16 13.99
N VAL A 165 7.62 -4.05 13.41
CA VAL A 165 7.01 -2.94 14.14
C VAL A 165 5.58 -2.63 13.69
N GLY A 166 5.00 -3.43 12.82
CA GLY A 166 3.65 -3.20 12.35
C GLY A 166 3.11 -4.24 11.40
N ALA A 167 1.84 -4.09 11.06
CA ALA A 167 1.18 -4.89 10.05
C ALA A 167 0.18 -4.06 9.24
N LYS A 168 0.10 -4.36 7.94
CA LYS A 168 -0.95 -3.91 7.02
C LYS A 168 -1.92 -5.06 6.80
N ASP A 169 -3.21 -4.82 7.04
CA ASP A 169 -4.25 -5.80 6.75
C ASP A 169 -5.11 -5.43 5.56
N SER A 170 -5.03 -6.21 4.50
CA SER A 170 -5.85 -6.13 3.28
C SER A 170 -6.74 -7.37 3.11
N SER A 171 -7.04 -8.09 4.18
CA SER A 171 -7.89 -9.30 4.13
C SER A 171 -9.33 -9.01 3.70
N GLY A 172 -9.80 -7.78 3.91
CA GLY A 172 -11.20 -7.41 3.76
C GLY A 172 -12.07 -7.78 4.98
N ASP A 173 -11.49 -8.43 5.98
CA ASP A 173 -12.12 -8.84 7.23
C ASP A 173 -11.82 -7.80 8.32
N ILE A 174 -12.82 -6.99 8.66
CA ILE A 174 -12.66 -5.92 9.66
C ILE A 174 -12.35 -6.46 11.05
N GLU A 175 -12.85 -7.64 11.39
CA GLU A 175 -12.58 -8.26 12.69
C GLU A 175 -11.14 -8.77 12.78
N ASN A 176 -10.54 -9.20 11.66
CA ASN A 176 -9.12 -9.51 11.60
C ASN A 176 -8.25 -8.27 11.86
N LEU A 177 -8.60 -7.13 11.24
CA LEU A 177 -7.91 -5.85 11.48
C LEU A 177 -8.00 -5.42 12.96
N LYS A 178 -9.20 -5.50 13.56
CA LYS A 178 -9.41 -5.19 14.98
C LYS A 178 -8.66 -6.15 15.89
N ALA A 179 -8.60 -7.44 15.54
CA ALA A 179 -7.83 -8.42 16.28
C ALA A 179 -6.33 -8.11 16.27
N TYR A 180 -5.77 -7.67 15.13
CA TYR A 180 -4.38 -7.19 15.07
C TYR A 180 -4.15 -6.03 16.03
N ILE A 181 -5.01 -5.01 16.01
CA ILE A 181 -4.90 -3.84 16.89
C ILE A 181 -4.99 -4.27 18.36
N ARG A 182 -5.98 -5.10 18.72
CA ARG A 182 -6.21 -5.54 20.09
C ARG A 182 -5.03 -6.34 20.63
N LEU A 183 -4.60 -7.39 19.91
CA LEU A 183 -3.55 -8.28 20.40
C LEU A 183 -2.18 -7.60 20.43
N THR A 184 -1.87 -6.71 19.49
CA THR A 184 -0.59 -6.00 19.51
C THR A 184 -0.55 -4.91 20.58
N ARG A 185 -1.69 -4.37 21.00
CA ARG A 185 -1.77 -3.41 22.13
C ARG A 185 -1.40 -4.04 23.47
N GLU A 186 -1.47 -5.37 23.61
CA GLU A 186 -1.06 -6.10 24.82
C GLU A 186 0.48 -6.19 24.97
N LEU A 187 1.22 -5.82 23.92
CA LEU A 187 2.67 -5.86 23.95
C LEU A 187 3.24 -4.61 24.63
N ASP A 188 4.34 -4.77 25.34
CA ASP A 188 5.15 -3.65 25.89
C ASP A 188 6.01 -3.02 24.78
N LYS A 189 5.38 -2.66 23.66
CA LYS A 189 6.02 -2.15 22.46
C LYS A 189 4.99 -1.46 21.57
N ASP A 190 5.33 -0.32 20.98
CA ASP A 190 4.50 0.33 19.97
C ASP A 190 4.46 -0.52 18.70
N VAL A 191 3.25 -0.79 18.20
CA VAL A 191 3.02 -1.51 16.94
C VAL A 191 2.05 -0.74 16.07
N ALA A 192 2.46 -0.45 14.82
CA ALA A 192 1.66 0.29 13.86
C ALA A 192 0.77 -0.65 13.02
N ILE A 193 -0.52 -0.69 13.30
CA ILE A 193 -1.50 -1.43 12.49
C ILE A 193 -2.14 -0.49 11.47
N LEU A 194 -2.09 -0.85 10.19
CA LEU A 194 -2.54 -0.06 9.06
C LEU A 194 -3.64 -0.78 8.29
N ALA A 195 -4.72 -0.07 7.98
CA ALA A 195 -5.75 -0.57 7.07
C ALA A 195 -5.19 -0.65 5.65
N GLY A 196 -5.28 -1.81 5.02
CA GLY A 196 -4.94 -2.00 3.62
C GLY A 196 -6.16 -1.99 2.69
N ASN A 197 -7.36 -1.93 3.26
CA ASN A 197 -8.61 -1.66 2.57
C ASN A 197 -9.01 -0.21 2.85
N ASP A 198 -9.12 0.59 1.79
CA ASP A 198 -9.40 2.03 1.90
C ASP A 198 -10.72 2.32 2.62
N GLY A 199 -11.71 1.43 2.50
CA GLY A 199 -12.99 1.55 3.22
C GLY A 199 -12.90 1.37 4.73
N ALA A 200 -11.78 0.86 5.24
CA ALA A 200 -11.57 0.59 6.67
C ALA A 200 -10.64 1.60 7.37
N ILE A 201 -10.17 2.65 6.68
CA ILE A 201 -9.17 3.58 7.22
C ILE A 201 -9.69 4.28 8.49
N LEU A 202 -10.85 4.89 8.41
CA LEU A 202 -11.43 5.59 9.57
C LEU A 202 -11.77 4.65 10.72
N THR A 203 -12.23 3.43 10.43
CA THR A 203 -12.45 2.40 11.44
C THR A 203 -11.14 2.00 12.11
N CYS A 204 -10.07 1.78 11.32
CA CYS A 204 -8.74 1.50 11.85
C CYS A 204 -8.27 2.58 12.84
N LEU A 205 -8.43 3.85 12.46
CA LEU A 205 -8.07 4.99 13.31
C LEU A 205 -8.90 5.04 14.60
N LYS A 206 -10.22 4.84 14.51
CA LYS A 206 -11.13 4.82 15.68
C LYS A 206 -10.80 3.68 16.65
N GLU A 207 -10.35 2.55 16.16
CA GLU A 207 -9.90 1.41 16.98
C GLU A 207 -8.47 1.61 17.54
N GLY A 208 -7.79 2.71 17.16
CA GLY A 208 -6.44 3.05 17.62
C GLY A 208 -5.31 2.49 16.76
N GLY A 209 -5.61 2.14 15.52
CA GLY A 209 -4.59 1.85 14.51
C GLY A 209 -3.88 3.13 14.02
N ALA A 210 -2.85 2.95 13.21
CA ALA A 210 -1.93 4.01 12.81
C ALA A 210 -2.36 4.80 11.55
N GLY A 211 -3.28 4.26 10.74
CA GLY A 211 -3.70 4.88 9.48
C GLY A 211 -4.05 3.87 8.40
N GLY A 212 -3.71 4.19 7.15
CA GLY A 212 -4.01 3.32 6.02
C GLY A 212 -2.99 3.36 4.89
N ILE A 213 -2.80 2.20 4.27
CA ILE A 213 -2.06 2.09 3.00
C ILE A 213 -3.10 2.05 1.89
N ALA A 214 -3.38 3.23 1.30
CA ALA A 214 -4.59 3.54 0.55
C ALA A 214 -4.36 3.61 -0.96
N GLY A 215 -4.93 2.67 -1.71
CA GLY A 215 -4.83 2.63 -3.17
C GLY A 215 -5.52 3.82 -3.85
N ARG A 216 -6.65 4.27 -3.32
CA ARG A 216 -7.43 5.40 -3.85
C ARG A 216 -6.72 6.74 -3.71
N ALA A 217 -5.71 6.84 -2.84
CA ALA A 217 -4.86 8.03 -2.78
C ALA A 217 -4.08 8.26 -4.09
N ASN A 218 -3.89 7.23 -4.94
CA ASN A 218 -3.36 7.44 -6.28
C ASN A 218 -4.29 8.26 -7.18
N ILE A 219 -5.59 8.35 -6.88
CA ILE A 219 -6.59 9.10 -7.63
C ILE A 219 -6.88 10.44 -6.93
N TRP A 220 -7.14 10.40 -5.62
CA TRP A 220 -7.56 11.54 -4.79
C TRP A 220 -6.66 11.68 -3.55
N PRO A 221 -5.39 12.07 -3.72
CA PRO A 221 -4.44 12.07 -2.61
C PRO A 221 -4.86 13.00 -1.46
N GLU A 222 -5.30 14.22 -1.77
CA GLU A 222 -5.74 15.18 -0.77
C GLU A 222 -6.98 14.70 0.01
N THR A 223 -7.98 14.17 -0.70
CA THR A 223 -9.21 13.66 -0.07
C THR A 223 -8.90 12.50 0.88
N VAL A 224 -8.02 11.58 0.46
CA VAL A 224 -7.66 10.43 1.32
C VAL A 224 -6.81 10.88 2.51
N ALA A 225 -5.89 11.82 2.31
CA ALA A 225 -5.08 12.39 3.41
C ALA A 225 -5.96 13.05 4.49
N LYS A 226 -7.01 13.75 4.09
CA LYS A 226 -7.99 14.37 5.01
C LYS A 226 -8.64 13.38 5.98
N ILE A 227 -8.78 12.10 5.64
CA ILE A 227 -9.34 11.11 6.58
C ILE A 227 -8.50 11.07 7.85
N TYR A 228 -7.17 11.05 7.71
CA TYR A 228 -6.25 11.02 8.83
C TYR A 228 -6.13 12.38 9.51
N ASP A 229 -5.94 13.46 8.73
CA ASP A 229 -5.69 14.79 9.26
C ASP A 229 -6.87 15.32 10.07
N CYS A 230 -8.10 15.19 9.55
CA CYS A 230 -9.33 15.55 10.28
C CYS A 230 -9.50 14.70 11.54
N PHE A 231 -9.26 13.37 11.45
CA PHE A 231 -9.32 12.50 12.62
C PHE A 231 -8.34 12.93 13.71
N LYS A 232 -7.09 13.26 13.35
CA LYS A 232 -6.06 13.74 14.29
C LYS A 232 -6.36 15.10 14.88
N ALA A 233 -7.04 15.96 14.12
CA ALA A 233 -7.53 17.27 14.59
C ALA A 233 -8.79 17.17 15.46
N GLY A 234 -9.41 15.99 15.62
CA GLY A 234 -10.66 15.80 16.34
C GLY A 234 -11.92 16.11 15.51
N ASP A 235 -11.76 16.45 14.23
CA ASP A 235 -12.85 16.67 13.28
C ASP A 235 -13.35 15.33 12.72
N LEU A 236 -14.22 14.66 13.48
CA LEU A 236 -14.76 13.35 13.09
C LEU A 236 -15.75 13.45 11.92
N GLU A 237 -16.44 14.57 11.77
CA GLU A 237 -17.36 14.82 10.64
C GLU A 237 -16.59 14.98 9.34
N GLY A 238 -15.54 15.78 9.33
CA GLY A 238 -14.64 15.93 8.19
C GLY A 238 -13.95 14.61 7.80
N ALA A 239 -13.48 13.86 8.79
CA ALA A 239 -12.89 12.53 8.54
C ALA A 239 -13.89 11.57 7.92
N GLN A 240 -15.15 11.54 8.38
CA GLN A 240 -16.21 10.70 7.84
C GLN A 240 -16.59 11.14 6.42
N ALA A 241 -16.74 12.43 6.18
CA ALA A 241 -17.04 12.98 4.86
C ALA A 241 -15.97 12.59 3.82
N ALA A 242 -14.68 12.69 4.21
CA ALA A 242 -13.58 12.27 3.36
C ALA A 242 -13.59 10.73 3.09
N GLN A 243 -13.88 9.92 4.11
CA GLN A 243 -14.02 8.47 3.97
C GLN A 243 -15.18 8.09 3.03
N ASP A 244 -16.32 8.77 3.13
CA ASP A 244 -17.50 8.52 2.29
C ASP A 244 -17.25 8.95 0.84
N ALA A 245 -16.51 10.04 0.63
CA ALA A 245 -16.17 10.55 -0.69
C ALA A 245 -15.40 9.53 -1.53
N ILE A 246 -14.47 8.80 -0.93
CA ILE A 246 -13.68 7.79 -1.65
C ILE A 246 -14.42 6.47 -1.85
N ALA A 247 -15.50 6.23 -1.10
CA ALA A 247 -16.24 4.96 -1.16
C ALA A 247 -16.88 4.71 -2.53
N ILE A 248 -17.23 5.78 -3.26
CA ILE A 248 -17.92 5.70 -4.55
C ILE A 248 -17.15 4.87 -5.60
N LEU A 249 -15.82 4.82 -5.55
CA LEU A 249 -15.01 4.03 -6.47
C LEU A 249 -15.28 2.51 -6.34
N GLN A 250 -15.75 2.04 -5.18
CA GLN A 250 -15.99 0.61 -4.94
C GLN A 250 -16.89 -0.03 -5.98
N GLN A 251 -17.90 0.70 -6.48
CA GLN A 251 -18.84 0.20 -7.48
C GLN A 251 -18.18 -0.13 -8.83
N THR A 252 -16.99 0.40 -9.11
CA THR A 252 -16.27 0.16 -10.38
C THR A 252 -15.42 -1.11 -10.35
N PHE A 253 -15.09 -1.65 -9.18
CA PHE A 253 -14.21 -2.82 -9.04
C PHE A 253 -14.78 -4.12 -9.59
N LYS A 254 -16.10 -4.18 -9.81
CA LYS A 254 -16.76 -5.31 -10.50
C LYS A 254 -16.38 -5.42 -11.99
N TYR A 255 -15.85 -4.36 -12.58
CA TYR A 255 -15.49 -4.31 -14.01
C TYR A 255 -14.04 -4.72 -14.31
N GLY A 256 -13.24 -5.00 -13.29
CA GLY A 256 -11.85 -5.41 -13.51
C GLY A 256 -11.04 -5.54 -12.23
N ASN A 257 -9.77 -5.88 -12.41
CA ASN A 257 -8.83 -5.93 -11.29
C ASN A 257 -8.73 -4.53 -10.63
N PRO A 258 -8.81 -4.41 -9.30
CA PRO A 258 -8.72 -3.12 -8.62
C PRO A 258 -7.50 -2.28 -9.01
N ASN A 259 -6.34 -2.90 -9.25
CA ASN A 259 -5.15 -2.17 -9.72
C ASN A 259 -5.37 -1.52 -11.09
N THR A 260 -6.00 -2.26 -12.00
CA THR A 260 -6.33 -1.79 -13.35
C THR A 260 -7.35 -0.65 -13.30
N ILE A 261 -8.37 -0.77 -12.44
CA ILE A 261 -9.36 0.29 -12.24
C ILE A 261 -8.70 1.57 -11.69
N ILE A 262 -7.88 1.46 -10.66
CA ILE A 262 -7.16 2.61 -10.08
C ILE A 262 -6.27 3.29 -11.13
N LYS A 263 -5.44 2.52 -11.84
CA LYS A 263 -4.53 3.07 -12.84
C LYS A 263 -5.29 3.70 -14.02
N THR A 264 -6.40 3.07 -14.46
CA THR A 264 -7.29 3.63 -15.48
C THR A 264 -7.92 4.95 -15.01
N ALA A 265 -8.36 5.03 -13.75
CA ALA A 265 -8.92 6.26 -13.21
C ALA A 265 -7.90 7.41 -13.20
N VAL A 266 -6.65 7.13 -12.81
CA VAL A 266 -5.55 8.10 -12.86
C VAL A 266 -5.25 8.54 -14.29
N ALA A 267 -5.25 7.61 -15.26
CA ALA A 267 -5.08 7.93 -16.68
C ALA A 267 -6.23 8.82 -17.21
N LEU A 268 -7.47 8.54 -16.81
CA LEU A 268 -8.64 9.35 -17.19
C LEU A 268 -8.64 10.76 -16.58
N GLN A 269 -7.88 11.00 -15.52
CA GLN A 269 -7.62 12.34 -14.98
C GLN A 269 -6.56 13.11 -15.80
N GLY A 270 -6.01 12.53 -16.87
CA GLY A 270 -5.04 13.16 -17.76
C GLY A 270 -3.58 12.90 -17.41
N HIS A 271 -3.29 11.97 -16.45
CA HIS A 271 -1.93 11.60 -16.11
C HIS A 271 -1.40 10.49 -17.00
N ASN A 272 -0.17 10.62 -17.50
CA ASN A 272 0.44 9.67 -18.42
C ASN A 272 0.98 8.41 -17.69
N VAL A 273 0.09 7.63 -17.10
CA VAL A 273 0.48 6.43 -16.32
C VAL A 273 0.39 5.11 -17.11
N GLY A 274 -0.12 5.17 -18.35
CA GLY A 274 -0.29 4.00 -19.20
C GLY A 274 -1.30 2.99 -18.64
N LYS A 275 -1.23 1.75 -19.16
CA LYS A 275 -2.06 0.63 -18.69
C LYS A 275 -1.26 -0.25 -17.71
N CYS A 276 -1.94 -1.07 -16.93
CA CYS A 276 -1.26 -2.16 -16.21
C CYS A 276 -0.58 -3.10 -17.19
N ARG A 277 0.47 -3.78 -16.74
CA ARG A 277 1.17 -4.77 -17.58
C ARG A 277 0.24 -5.95 -17.91
N ALA A 278 0.27 -6.40 -19.16
CA ALA A 278 -0.53 -7.54 -19.59
C ALA A 278 -0.17 -8.80 -18.76
N PRO A 279 -1.13 -9.69 -18.48
CA PRO A 279 -2.52 -9.71 -18.98
C PRO A 279 -3.52 -8.93 -18.11
N PHE A 280 -3.09 -8.11 -17.15
CA PHE A 280 -3.92 -7.44 -16.15
C PHE A 280 -4.38 -6.02 -16.58
N ASN A 281 -4.59 -5.79 -17.88
CA ASN A 281 -4.74 -4.44 -18.45
C ASN A 281 -6.10 -4.18 -19.11
N TYR A 282 -7.09 -5.03 -18.88
CA TYR A 282 -8.40 -4.92 -19.51
C TYR A 282 -9.45 -4.29 -18.60
N VAL A 283 -10.17 -3.31 -19.13
CA VAL A 283 -11.41 -2.74 -18.57
C VAL A 283 -12.43 -2.67 -19.71
N PRO A 284 -13.65 -3.23 -19.57
CA PRO A 284 -14.69 -3.14 -20.58
C PRO A 284 -15.19 -1.70 -20.73
N GLU A 285 -15.84 -1.39 -21.87
CA GLU A 285 -16.36 -0.03 -22.17
C GLU A 285 -17.30 0.48 -21.08
N GLU A 286 -18.22 -0.36 -20.61
CA GLU A 286 -19.12 -0.01 -19.50
C GLU A 286 -18.38 0.32 -18.21
N GLY A 287 -17.24 -0.34 -17.97
CA GLY A 287 -16.34 -0.05 -16.84
C GLY A 287 -15.65 1.30 -17.00
N LEU A 288 -15.20 1.64 -18.21
CA LEU A 288 -14.63 2.96 -18.52
C LEU A 288 -15.65 4.07 -18.26
N GLU A 289 -16.88 3.91 -18.75
CA GLU A 289 -17.94 4.89 -18.50
C GLU A 289 -18.31 5.00 -17.02
N ALA A 290 -18.34 3.89 -16.29
CA ALA A 290 -18.56 3.90 -14.85
C ALA A 290 -17.46 4.66 -14.09
N ILE A 291 -16.19 4.48 -14.47
CA ILE A 291 -15.06 5.22 -13.87
C ILE A 291 -15.16 6.71 -14.19
N LYS A 292 -15.40 7.10 -15.45
CA LYS A 292 -15.60 8.50 -15.85
C LYS A 292 -16.70 9.18 -15.04
N LYS A 293 -17.84 8.49 -14.86
CA LYS A 293 -18.96 8.99 -14.05
C LYS A 293 -18.54 9.25 -12.61
N VAL A 294 -17.85 8.30 -11.97
CA VAL A 294 -17.35 8.44 -10.59
C VAL A 294 -16.38 9.62 -10.46
N LEU A 295 -15.46 9.77 -11.41
CA LEU A 295 -14.51 10.89 -11.42
C LEU A 295 -15.25 12.24 -11.55
N ALA A 296 -16.22 12.33 -12.46
CA ALA A 296 -17.02 13.54 -12.66
C ALA A 296 -17.87 13.89 -11.43
N GLU A 297 -18.49 12.90 -10.77
CA GLU A 297 -19.26 13.11 -9.54
C GLU A 297 -18.41 13.66 -8.40
N ASN A 298 -17.18 13.16 -8.24
CA ASN A 298 -16.26 13.65 -7.22
C ASN A 298 -15.71 15.04 -7.57
N ALA A 299 -15.35 15.28 -8.83
CA ALA A 299 -14.91 16.60 -9.29
C ALA A 299 -15.98 17.67 -9.09
N ALA A 300 -17.25 17.35 -9.34
CA ALA A 300 -18.38 18.26 -9.09
C ALA A 300 -18.56 18.63 -7.60
N LYS A 301 -18.02 17.82 -6.68
CA LYS A 301 -17.99 18.07 -5.23
C LYS A 301 -16.69 18.77 -4.79
N GLY A 302 -15.79 19.12 -5.72
CA GLY A 302 -14.48 19.71 -5.43
C GLY A 302 -13.49 18.73 -4.78
N LEU A 303 -13.66 17.44 -5.00
CA LEU A 303 -12.80 16.39 -4.45
C LEU A 303 -11.72 16.02 -5.48
N ASN A 304 -10.46 16.14 -5.08
CA ASN A 304 -9.27 15.90 -5.90
C ASN A 304 -8.28 14.95 -5.21
#